data_5b67d27d7bff60e2993f507362a6ebf3
#
_entry.id   5b67d27d7bff60e2993f507362a6ebf3
#
_cell.length_a   1.000
_cell.length_b   1.000
_cell.length_c   1.000
_cell.angle_alpha   90.00
_cell.angle_beta   90.00
_cell.angle_gamma   90.00
#
_symmetry.space_group_name_H-M   'P 1'
#
loop_
_entity.id
_entity.type
_entity.pdbx_description
1 polymer ?
#
loop_
_entity_poly.entity_id
_entity_poly.type
_entity_poly.pdbx_seq_one_letter_code
_entity_poly.pdbx_strand_id
1 'polypeptide(L)'
;IMSMNIEINMNVVMRKLLYTSITALLLLGALFSCTDEDYKLYNTSLTNKIYFDKDTFFFEYGPREDKEVDLEVPISLIGLANFDRDVEFKVSADVRNSTAKLGVHYNMDEIQVFMKDSVTAAIKLDFKRDNLVKDIQYKLYLNLEANDEYIPTNRTKCLVFFGDISIEQPEWWRPDRLGTYNQDKLILFIKYFHETKEKLPVLYDDIESKWGEYLDNESHSRYPYLLTTYVYLGYFKQHIYTPMYEYYLQTGDEHYKLPNPATTEYE
;
A
#
# COMPACT_ATOMS: atom_id res chain seq x y z
N ILE A 1 -39.59 72.61 -47.84
CA ILE A 1 -39.30 72.32 -46.42
C ILE A 1 -40.11 71.08 -45.96
N MET A 2 -41.30 70.84 -46.45
CA MET A 2 -42.14 69.67 -45.99
C MET A 2 -41.66 68.31 -46.55
N SER A 3 -41.08 68.27 -47.78
CA SER A 3 -40.55 66.99 -48.35
C SER A 3 -39.27 66.49 -47.65
N MET A 4 -38.41 67.37 -47.20
CA MET A 4 -37.13 67.04 -46.59
C MET A 4 -37.31 66.45 -45.15
N ASN A 5 -38.37 66.90 -44.44
CA ASN A 5 -38.70 66.34 -43.11
C ASN A 5 -39.29 64.91 -43.21
N ILE A 6 -39.95 64.56 -44.33
CA ILE A 6 -40.49 63.17 -44.52
C ILE A 6 -39.38 62.22 -44.85
N GLU A 7 -38.36 62.57 -45.63
CA GLU A 7 -37.21 61.71 -45.95
C GLU A 7 -36.32 61.47 -44.73
N ILE A 8 -36.06 62.48 -43.89
CA ILE A 8 -35.26 62.31 -42.64
C ILE A 8 -35.97 61.39 -41.65
N ASN A 9 -37.30 61.52 -41.57
CA ASN A 9 -38.08 60.70 -40.64
C ASN A 9 -38.15 59.22 -41.13
N MET A 10 -38.24 58.98 -42.42
CA MET A 10 -38.23 57.66 -43.04
C MET A 10 -36.88 56.96 -42.89
N ASN A 11 -35.77 57.67 -43.00
CA ASN A 11 -34.43 57.14 -42.75
C ASN A 11 -34.19 56.73 -41.26
N VAL A 12 -34.73 57.53 -40.35
CA VAL A 12 -34.65 57.21 -38.90
C VAL A 12 -35.49 55.96 -38.53
N VAL A 13 -36.67 55.82 -39.10
CA VAL A 13 -37.56 54.66 -38.91
C VAL A 13 -36.95 53.44 -39.54
N MET A 14 -36.40 53.49 -40.75
CA MET A 14 -35.73 52.42 -41.44
C MET A 14 -34.49 51.94 -40.62
N ARG A 15 -33.66 52.86 -40.09
CA ARG A 15 -32.52 52.54 -39.24
C ARG A 15 -32.96 51.82 -37.94
N LYS A 16 -34.01 52.30 -37.29
CA LYS A 16 -34.55 51.64 -36.08
C LYS A 16 -35.05 50.23 -36.40
N LEU A 17 -35.76 50.03 -37.52
CA LEU A 17 -36.22 48.71 -37.95
C LEU A 17 -35.03 47.78 -38.29
N LEU A 18 -33.97 48.29 -38.90
CA LEU A 18 -32.77 47.55 -39.22
C LEU A 18 -32.07 47.10 -37.95
N TYR A 19 -31.89 47.98 -36.94
CA TYR A 19 -31.25 47.61 -35.66
C TYR A 19 -32.11 46.64 -34.88
N THR A 20 -33.42 46.73 -34.85
CA THR A 20 -34.29 45.78 -34.14
C THR A 20 -34.30 44.44 -34.85
N SER A 21 -34.21 44.35 -36.16
CA SER A 21 -34.12 43.07 -36.86
C SER A 21 -32.76 42.40 -36.67
N ILE A 22 -31.66 43.15 -36.63
CA ILE A 22 -30.33 42.64 -36.37
C ILE A 22 -30.21 42.11 -34.90
N THR A 23 -30.75 42.85 -33.92
CA THR A 23 -30.78 42.40 -32.52
C THR A 23 -31.67 41.19 -32.33
N ALA A 24 -32.81 41.11 -33.01
CA ALA A 24 -33.66 39.93 -32.99
C ALA A 24 -32.97 38.70 -33.62
N LEU A 25 -32.23 38.88 -34.71
CA LEU A 25 -31.48 37.81 -35.38
C LEU A 25 -30.32 37.30 -34.50
N LEU A 26 -29.61 38.19 -33.81
CA LEU A 26 -28.55 37.86 -32.86
C LEU A 26 -29.10 37.13 -31.62
N LEU A 27 -30.26 37.49 -31.11
CA LEU A 27 -30.94 36.81 -30.01
C LEU A 27 -31.44 35.42 -30.41
N LEU A 28 -31.99 35.26 -31.65
CA LEU A 28 -32.33 33.94 -32.18
C LEU A 28 -31.08 33.04 -32.35
N GLY A 29 -29.95 33.59 -32.80
CA GLY A 29 -28.69 32.85 -32.95
C GLY A 29 -28.14 32.33 -31.61
N ALA A 30 -28.34 33.09 -30.53
CA ALA A 30 -27.92 32.66 -29.19
C ALA A 30 -28.77 31.51 -28.61
N LEU A 31 -29.98 31.31 -29.10
CA LEU A 31 -30.85 30.22 -28.67
C LEU A 31 -30.53 28.89 -29.33
N PHE A 32 -29.77 28.87 -30.42
CA PHE A 32 -29.32 27.65 -31.09
C PHE A 32 -27.87 27.24 -30.74
N SER A 33 -27.21 27.97 -29.83
CA SER A 33 -25.81 27.70 -29.41
C SER A 33 -25.70 26.63 -28.33
N CYS A 34 -26.79 26.03 -27.85
CA CYS A 34 -26.75 24.78 -27.08
C CYS A 34 -27.00 23.63 -28.05
N THR A 35 -26.02 23.26 -28.84
CA THR A 35 -25.90 21.84 -29.20
C THR A 35 -25.45 21.14 -27.94
N ASP A 36 -26.33 20.31 -27.38
CA ASP A 36 -25.87 19.25 -26.51
C ASP A 36 -24.75 18.52 -27.28
N GLU A 37 -23.48 18.85 -26.96
CA GLU A 37 -22.42 17.90 -27.27
C GLU A 37 -22.89 16.63 -26.57
N ASP A 38 -23.20 15.61 -27.36
CA ASP A 38 -23.35 14.24 -26.84
C ASP A 38 -22.06 13.95 -26.07
N TYR A 39 -22.06 14.27 -24.78
CA TYR A 39 -21.06 13.72 -23.87
C TYR A 39 -21.09 12.23 -24.15
N LYS A 40 -19.99 11.71 -24.67
CA LYS A 40 -19.83 10.27 -24.86
C LYS A 40 -20.04 9.64 -23.50
N LEU A 41 -21.28 9.34 -23.18
CA LEU A 41 -21.64 8.64 -21.95
C LEU A 41 -20.83 7.35 -21.97
N TYR A 42 -20.17 7.10 -20.86
CA TYR A 42 -19.45 5.84 -20.67
C TYR A 42 -20.41 4.70 -21.03
N ASN A 43 -19.98 3.83 -21.95
CA ASN A 43 -20.83 2.75 -22.40
C ASN A 43 -20.99 1.71 -21.28
N THR A 44 -22.06 1.83 -20.52
CA THR A 44 -22.38 0.96 -19.39
C THR A 44 -22.70 -0.48 -19.79
N SER A 45 -22.86 -0.74 -21.10
CA SER A 45 -23.04 -2.10 -21.61
C SER A 45 -21.71 -2.88 -21.80
N LEU A 46 -20.57 -2.21 -21.64
CA LEU A 46 -19.28 -2.88 -21.69
C LEU A 46 -19.01 -3.60 -20.36
N THR A 47 -18.64 -4.87 -20.47
CA THR A 47 -18.18 -5.63 -19.29
C THR A 47 -17.01 -4.94 -18.63
N ASN A 48 -17.08 -4.77 -17.34
CA ASN A 48 -16.02 -4.18 -16.54
C ASN A 48 -14.72 -4.99 -16.65
N LYS A 49 -13.59 -4.31 -16.59
CA LYS A 49 -12.27 -4.94 -16.73
C LYS A 49 -11.49 -4.79 -15.44
N ILE A 50 -10.77 -5.85 -15.07
CA ILE A 50 -9.93 -5.88 -13.88
C ILE A 50 -8.47 -6.18 -14.23
N TYR A 51 -7.55 -5.67 -13.40
CA TYR A 51 -6.12 -5.87 -13.59
C TYR A 51 -5.36 -5.76 -12.27
N PHE A 52 -4.20 -6.39 -12.18
CA PHE A 52 -3.27 -6.18 -11.07
C PHE A 52 -2.63 -4.80 -11.13
N ASP A 53 -2.51 -4.11 -10.02
CA ASP A 53 -1.85 -2.79 -9.96
C ASP A 53 -0.35 -2.88 -10.26
N LYS A 54 0.28 -3.99 -9.88
CA LYS A 54 1.67 -4.31 -10.17
C LYS A 54 1.77 -5.73 -10.72
N ASP A 55 2.81 -6.00 -11.49
CA ASP A 55 3.13 -7.32 -12.03
C ASP A 55 3.93 -8.19 -11.05
N THR A 56 4.53 -7.56 -10.03
CA THR A 56 5.41 -8.25 -9.05
C THR A 56 5.26 -7.63 -7.66
N PHE A 57 5.20 -8.51 -6.66
CA PHE A 57 5.24 -8.18 -5.23
C PHE A 57 6.35 -8.97 -4.54
N PHE A 58 6.92 -8.37 -3.50
CA PHE A 58 7.90 -9.01 -2.65
C PHE A 58 7.43 -8.92 -1.19
N PHE A 59 7.53 -10.03 -0.49
CA PHE A 59 7.28 -10.11 0.93
C PHE A 59 8.36 -10.97 1.60
N GLU A 60 8.96 -10.43 2.63
CA GLU A 60 9.92 -11.13 3.47
C GLU A 60 9.52 -10.96 4.94
N TYR A 61 9.61 -12.05 5.70
CA TYR A 61 9.28 -11.97 7.12
C TYR A 61 10.21 -11.01 7.87
N GLY A 62 11.47 -10.97 7.48
CA GLY A 62 12.42 -10.08 8.12
C GLY A 62 12.48 -10.30 9.65
N PRO A 63 12.58 -9.22 10.45
CA PRO A 63 12.64 -9.28 11.90
C PRO A 63 11.27 -9.39 12.59
N ARG A 64 10.20 -9.73 11.84
CA ARG A 64 8.86 -9.93 12.40
C ARG A 64 8.79 -11.16 13.28
N GLU A 65 8.01 -11.07 14.37
CA GLU A 65 7.66 -12.23 15.19
C GLU A 65 6.52 -13.04 14.59
N ASP A 66 5.72 -12.42 13.77
CA ASP A 66 4.49 -13.00 13.24
C ASP A 66 4.78 -14.29 12.50
N LYS A 67 4.01 -15.31 12.83
CA LYS A 67 4.05 -16.62 12.18
C LYS A 67 3.13 -16.67 10.97
N GLU A 68 2.07 -15.90 11.00
CA GLU A 68 1.09 -15.75 9.94
C GLU A 68 1.01 -14.26 9.57
N VAL A 69 1.06 -13.96 8.29
CA VAL A 69 0.99 -12.60 7.78
C VAL A 69 0.12 -12.56 6.55
N ASP A 70 -0.81 -11.61 6.54
CA ASP A 70 -1.66 -11.33 5.40
C ASP A 70 -0.97 -10.32 4.47
N LEU A 71 -0.78 -10.70 3.22
CA LEU A 71 -0.38 -9.79 2.15
C LEU A 71 -1.60 -9.47 1.29
N GLU A 72 -1.85 -8.18 1.09
CA GLU A 72 -2.87 -7.71 0.17
C GLU A 72 -2.24 -7.37 -1.19
N VAL A 73 -2.69 -8.08 -2.25
CA VAL A 73 -2.28 -7.82 -3.63
C VAL A 73 -3.38 -7.00 -4.30
N PRO A 74 -3.15 -5.70 -4.57
CA PRO A 74 -4.17 -4.79 -5.03
C PRO A 74 -4.58 -5.04 -6.47
N ILE A 75 -5.89 -4.93 -6.70
CA ILE A 75 -6.58 -5.06 -7.98
C ILE A 75 -7.36 -3.80 -8.25
N SER A 76 -7.31 -3.31 -9.48
CA SER A 76 -8.08 -2.16 -9.92
C SER A 76 -9.09 -2.52 -11.01
N LEU A 77 -10.18 -1.76 -11.03
CA LEU A 77 -11.28 -1.85 -11.98
C LEU A 77 -11.17 -0.76 -13.05
N ILE A 78 -11.31 -1.13 -14.32
CA ILE A 78 -11.59 -0.22 -15.42
C ILE A 78 -13.06 -0.37 -15.76
N GLY A 79 -13.86 0.59 -15.36
CA GLY A 79 -15.30 0.56 -15.51
C GLY A 79 -16.00 1.36 -14.43
N LEU A 80 -17.24 1.01 -14.19
CA LEU A 80 -18.05 1.61 -13.14
C LEU A 80 -18.08 0.68 -11.92
N ALA A 81 -17.91 1.28 -10.74
CA ALA A 81 -18.18 0.57 -9.50
C ALA A 81 -19.63 0.06 -9.47
N ASN A 82 -19.86 -1.06 -8.83
CA ASN A 82 -21.21 -1.50 -8.57
C ASN A 82 -21.77 -0.76 -7.35
N PHE A 83 -22.86 -0.02 -7.53
CA PHE A 83 -23.46 0.81 -6.49
C PHE A 83 -24.55 0.05 -5.68
N ASP A 84 -24.93 -1.15 -6.12
CA ASP A 84 -26.05 -1.88 -5.52
C ASP A 84 -25.58 -2.99 -4.59
N ARG A 85 -24.49 -3.67 -4.91
CA ARG A 85 -23.99 -4.84 -4.19
C ARG A 85 -22.47 -5.00 -4.31
N ASP A 86 -21.93 -5.85 -3.45
CA ASP A 86 -20.59 -6.41 -3.61
C ASP A 86 -20.55 -7.35 -4.81
N VAL A 87 -19.42 -7.39 -5.51
CA VAL A 87 -19.28 -8.20 -6.74
C VAL A 87 -18.03 -9.07 -6.68
N GLU A 88 -18.23 -10.35 -6.93
CA GLU A 88 -17.17 -11.35 -6.89
C GLU A 88 -16.31 -11.33 -8.15
N PHE A 89 -14.99 -11.53 -7.96
CA PHE A 89 -14.06 -11.81 -9.04
C PHE A 89 -13.25 -13.07 -8.72
N LYS A 90 -12.69 -13.69 -9.75
CA LYS A 90 -11.99 -14.96 -9.60
C LYS A 90 -10.48 -14.80 -9.84
N VAL A 91 -9.71 -15.42 -8.96
CA VAL A 91 -8.25 -15.53 -9.03
C VAL A 91 -7.83 -16.99 -8.91
N SER A 92 -6.82 -17.39 -9.65
CA SER A 92 -6.22 -18.72 -9.55
C SER A 92 -4.70 -18.65 -9.40
N ALA A 93 -4.13 -19.67 -8.80
CA ALA A 93 -2.69 -19.85 -8.75
C ALA A 93 -2.22 -20.76 -9.90
N ASP A 94 -1.19 -20.33 -10.63
CA ASP A 94 -0.53 -21.19 -11.60
C ASP A 94 0.39 -22.19 -10.89
N VAL A 95 -0.15 -23.34 -10.54
CA VAL A 95 0.52 -24.40 -9.80
C VAL A 95 1.76 -24.93 -10.53
N ARG A 96 1.81 -24.85 -11.88
CA ARG A 96 2.94 -25.40 -12.65
C ARG A 96 4.19 -24.52 -12.57
N ASN A 97 3.99 -23.22 -12.52
CA ASN A 97 5.08 -22.25 -12.48
C ASN A 97 5.39 -21.77 -11.06
N SER A 98 4.50 -22.00 -10.10
CA SER A 98 4.69 -21.65 -8.69
C SER A 98 5.54 -22.70 -7.97
N THR A 99 6.43 -22.26 -7.09
CA THR A 99 7.12 -23.12 -6.11
C THR A 99 6.37 -23.19 -4.78
N ALA A 100 5.52 -22.18 -4.53
CA ALA A 100 4.62 -22.15 -3.38
C ALA A 100 3.45 -23.13 -3.56
N LYS A 101 2.96 -23.68 -2.44
CA LYS A 101 1.86 -24.66 -2.42
C LYS A 101 0.73 -24.13 -1.54
N LEU A 102 -0.48 -24.11 -2.10
CA LEU A 102 -1.70 -23.78 -1.37
C LEU A 102 -1.92 -24.73 -0.20
N GLY A 103 -2.36 -24.22 0.93
CA GLY A 103 -2.59 -24.97 2.16
C GLY A 103 -1.31 -25.35 2.92
N VAL A 104 -0.13 -25.19 2.32
CA VAL A 104 1.17 -25.45 2.94
C VAL A 104 1.90 -24.14 3.24
N HIS A 105 2.26 -23.40 2.19
CA HIS A 105 3.07 -22.19 2.31
C HIS A 105 2.21 -20.93 2.42
N TYR A 106 1.02 -20.96 1.82
CA TYR A 106 0.05 -19.88 1.84
C TYR A 106 -1.39 -20.42 1.78
N ASN A 107 -2.35 -19.58 2.19
CA ASN A 107 -3.77 -19.75 1.89
C ASN A 107 -4.25 -18.58 1.02
N MET A 108 -5.28 -18.85 0.24
CA MET A 108 -5.96 -17.87 -0.60
C MET A 108 -7.33 -18.41 -0.98
N ASP A 109 -8.34 -17.57 -0.93
CA ASP A 109 -9.64 -17.87 -1.51
C ASP A 109 -9.62 -17.59 -3.02
N GLU A 110 -10.14 -18.51 -3.83
CA GLU A 110 -10.25 -18.29 -5.28
C GLU A 110 -11.25 -17.20 -5.65
N ILE A 111 -12.26 -17.01 -4.81
CA ILE A 111 -13.28 -15.96 -4.97
C ILE A 111 -12.92 -14.79 -4.06
N GLN A 112 -12.76 -13.64 -4.66
CA GLN A 112 -12.46 -12.36 -3.99
C GLN A 112 -13.57 -11.37 -4.33
N VAL A 113 -13.64 -10.24 -3.62
CA VAL A 113 -14.79 -9.34 -3.71
C VAL A 113 -14.34 -7.89 -3.93
N PHE A 114 -14.95 -7.24 -4.92
CA PHE A 114 -15.02 -5.78 -4.95
C PHE A 114 -16.18 -5.35 -4.06
N MET A 115 -15.88 -4.60 -3.04
CA MET A 115 -16.91 -4.01 -2.19
C MET A 115 -17.77 -3.06 -3.01
N LYS A 116 -19.04 -2.96 -2.64
CA LYS A 116 -19.95 -1.94 -3.17
C LYS A 116 -19.29 -0.56 -3.18
N ASP A 117 -19.54 0.22 -4.22
CA ASP A 117 -19.00 1.58 -4.45
C ASP A 117 -17.45 1.64 -4.61
N SER A 118 -16.76 0.49 -4.70
CA SER A 118 -15.31 0.46 -4.85
C SER A 118 -14.86 0.15 -6.28
N VAL A 119 -13.80 0.82 -6.72
CA VAL A 119 -13.06 0.52 -7.95
C VAL A 119 -11.73 -0.17 -7.66
N THR A 120 -11.47 -0.48 -6.40
CA THR A 120 -10.27 -1.20 -5.94
C THR A 120 -10.66 -2.37 -5.06
N ALA A 121 -9.91 -3.45 -5.14
CA ALA A 121 -10.01 -4.61 -4.27
C ALA A 121 -8.60 -5.15 -3.98
N ALA A 122 -8.49 -6.15 -3.14
CA ALA A 122 -7.24 -6.84 -2.90
C ALA A 122 -7.46 -8.35 -2.82
N ILE A 123 -6.52 -9.11 -3.36
CA ILE A 123 -6.42 -10.53 -3.11
C ILE A 123 -5.68 -10.69 -1.77
N LYS A 124 -6.29 -11.39 -0.84
CA LYS A 124 -5.68 -11.69 0.46
C LYS A 124 -4.91 -13.00 0.37
N LEU A 125 -3.64 -12.93 0.70
CA LEU A 125 -2.73 -14.07 0.80
C LEU A 125 -2.29 -14.19 2.25
N ASP A 126 -2.64 -15.29 2.90
CA ASP A 126 -2.20 -15.62 4.25
C ASP A 126 -0.97 -16.54 4.17
N PHE A 127 0.20 -16.05 4.57
CA PHE A 127 1.46 -16.80 4.57
C PHE A 127 1.73 -17.45 5.93
N LYS A 128 2.30 -18.66 5.90
CA LYS A 128 2.61 -19.47 7.08
C LYS A 128 4.12 -19.66 7.23
N ARG A 129 4.73 -18.88 8.10
CA ARG A 129 6.19 -18.88 8.32
C ARG A 129 6.73 -20.24 8.73
N ASP A 130 6.05 -20.93 9.65
CA ASP A 130 6.50 -22.23 10.21
C ASP A 130 6.63 -23.32 9.12
N ASN A 131 6.01 -23.11 7.96
CA ASN A 131 6.06 -24.05 6.83
C ASN A 131 7.07 -23.63 5.74
N LEU A 132 7.73 -22.50 5.90
CA LEU A 132 8.77 -22.04 4.95
C LEU A 132 10.11 -22.62 5.35
N VAL A 133 10.87 -23.05 4.34
CA VAL A 133 12.27 -23.40 4.54
C VAL A 133 13.07 -22.10 4.58
N LYS A 134 13.87 -21.93 5.62
CA LYS A 134 14.70 -20.74 5.81
C LYS A 134 15.63 -20.52 4.63
N ASP A 135 15.82 -19.27 4.24
CA ASP A 135 16.65 -18.83 3.10
C ASP A 135 16.18 -19.33 1.73
N ILE A 136 14.95 -19.83 1.63
CA ILE A 136 14.33 -20.19 0.37
C ILE A 136 13.30 -19.14 0.00
N GLN A 137 13.48 -18.53 -1.19
CA GLN A 137 12.48 -17.64 -1.78
C GLN A 137 11.48 -18.45 -2.59
N TYR A 138 10.21 -18.36 -2.21
CA TYR A 138 9.10 -18.98 -2.91
C TYR A 138 8.54 -18.03 -3.98
N LYS A 139 7.96 -18.63 -5.02
CA LYS A 139 7.30 -17.94 -6.12
C LYS A 139 5.85 -18.39 -6.19
N LEU A 140 4.93 -17.44 -6.25
CA LEU A 140 3.51 -17.66 -6.45
C LEU A 140 3.04 -16.83 -7.66
N TYR A 141 2.63 -17.52 -8.72
CA TYR A 141 2.03 -16.89 -9.89
C TYR A 141 0.52 -16.87 -9.74
N LEU A 142 -0.06 -15.70 -9.77
CA LEU A 142 -1.50 -15.46 -9.71
C LEU A 142 -2.01 -15.06 -11.09
N ASN A 143 -3.21 -15.54 -11.45
CA ASN A 143 -3.92 -15.18 -12.67
C ASN A 143 -5.31 -14.67 -12.29
N LEU A 144 -5.74 -13.57 -12.87
CA LEU A 144 -7.14 -13.16 -12.88
C LEU A 144 -7.89 -13.98 -13.92
N GLU A 145 -9.06 -14.47 -13.58
CA GLU A 145 -9.92 -15.22 -14.48
C GLU A 145 -11.16 -14.42 -14.86
N ALA A 146 -11.63 -14.59 -16.10
CA ALA A 146 -12.87 -13.98 -16.54
C ALA A 146 -14.07 -14.65 -15.85
N ASN A 147 -15.08 -13.86 -15.54
CA ASN A 147 -16.40 -14.31 -15.13
C ASN A 147 -17.47 -13.45 -15.80
N ASP A 148 -18.73 -13.61 -15.40
CA ASP A 148 -19.85 -12.88 -16.02
C ASP A 148 -19.80 -11.36 -15.76
N GLU A 149 -19.12 -10.93 -14.70
CA GLU A 149 -19.06 -9.54 -14.25
C GLU A 149 -17.79 -8.84 -14.73
N TYR A 150 -16.65 -9.55 -14.84
CA TYR A 150 -15.33 -8.98 -15.08
C TYR A 150 -14.52 -9.73 -16.14
N ILE A 151 -13.81 -8.96 -16.95
CA ILE A 151 -12.83 -9.47 -17.91
C ILE A 151 -11.44 -8.97 -17.51
N PRO A 152 -10.46 -9.86 -17.27
CA PRO A 152 -9.08 -9.47 -17.03
C PRO A 152 -8.49 -8.74 -18.25
N THR A 153 -7.72 -7.66 -17.98
CA THR A 153 -7.08 -6.87 -19.03
C THR A 153 -5.71 -6.34 -18.55
N ASN A 154 -4.87 -5.92 -19.47
CA ASN A 154 -3.54 -5.38 -19.18
C ASN A 154 -2.68 -6.37 -18.37
N ARG A 155 -2.50 -6.12 -17.07
CA ARG A 155 -1.80 -7.01 -16.16
C ARG A 155 -2.77 -8.06 -15.60
N THR A 156 -2.89 -9.17 -16.31
CA THR A 156 -3.76 -10.30 -15.94
C THR A 156 -3.05 -11.30 -15.04
N LYS A 157 -1.74 -11.17 -14.89
CA LYS A 157 -0.86 -12.02 -14.09
C LYS A 157 -0.04 -11.20 -13.13
N CYS A 158 0.23 -11.80 -11.97
CA CYS A 158 1.09 -11.22 -10.95
C CYS A 158 2.00 -12.29 -10.37
N LEU A 159 3.25 -11.94 -10.09
CA LEU A 159 4.22 -12.79 -9.43
C LEU A 159 4.46 -12.27 -8.01
N VAL A 160 4.23 -13.12 -7.03
CA VAL A 160 4.53 -12.83 -5.63
C VAL A 160 5.74 -13.64 -5.21
N PHE A 161 6.81 -12.95 -4.80
CA PHE A 161 7.96 -13.54 -4.13
C PHE A 161 7.78 -13.42 -2.63
N PHE A 162 8.01 -14.50 -1.90
CA PHE A 162 7.98 -14.46 -0.45
C PHE A 162 8.93 -15.49 0.17
N GLY A 163 9.34 -15.28 1.41
CA GLY A 163 10.25 -16.17 2.10
C GLY A 163 10.58 -15.75 3.52
N ASP A 164 11.17 -16.68 4.28
CA ASP A 164 11.82 -16.40 5.55
C ASP A 164 13.33 -16.33 5.32
N ILE A 165 13.76 -15.17 4.81
CA ILE A 165 15.16 -14.94 4.45
C ILE A 165 15.91 -14.44 5.67
N SER A 166 17.11 -14.99 5.89
CA SER A 166 17.99 -14.59 6.98
C SER A 166 18.40 -13.13 6.83
N ILE A 167 18.32 -12.41 7.94
CA ILE A 167 18.69 -11.00 8.00
C ILE A 167 20.16 -10.90 8.34
N GLU A 168 20.91 -10.14 7.56
CA GLU A 168 22.28 -9.80 7.89
C GLU A 168 22.35 -8.94 9.16
N GLN A 169 23.49 -8.96 9.84
CA GLN A 169 23.69 -8.14 11.02
C GLN A 169 23.57 -6.66 10.65
N PRO A 170 22.62 -5.93 11.27
CA PRO A 170 22.51 -4.50 11.03
C PRO A 170 23.78 -3.74 11.46
N GLU A 171 24.17 -2.68 10.77
CA GLU A 171 25.33 -1.85 11.11
C GLU A 171 25.25 -1.27 12.53
N TRP A 172 24.05 -1.04 13.03
CA TRP A 172 23.84 -0.52 14.38
C TRP A 172 23.96 -1.61 15.48
N TRP A 173 24.08 -2.90 15.13
CA TRP A 173 24.21 -3.97 16.11
C TRP A 173 25.52 -3.85 16.91
N ARG A 174 25.42 -3.82 18.22
CA ARG A 174 26.55 -3.66 19.13
C ARG A 174 26.83 -4.92 19.94
N PRO A 175 27.86 -5.70 19.58
CA PRO A 175 28.20 -6.95 20.30
C PRO A 175 28.56 -6.74 21.77
N ASP A 176 29.12 -5.58 22.12
CA ASP A 176 29.42 -5.18 23.50
C ASP A 176 28.17 -5.02 24.37
N ARG A 177 27.00 -4.85 23.76
CA ARG A 177 25.69 -4.66 24.43
C ARG A 177 24.75 -5.84 24.23
N LEU A 178 24.71 -6.38 23.01
CA LEU A 178 23.77 -7.39 22.57
C LEU A 178 24.41 -8.78 22.41
N GLY A 179 25.74 -8.88 22.60
CA GLY A 179 26.48 -10.12 22.34
C GLY A 179 26.57 -10.44 20.84
N THR A 180 26.98 -11.66 20.55
CA THR A 180 27.05 -12.15 19.17
C THR A 180 25.70 -12.08 18.49
N TYR A 181 25.69 -11.57 17.23
CA TYR A 181 24.48 -11.49 16.44
C TYR A 181 23.91 -12.86 16.11
N ASN A 182 22.62 -12.99 16.17
CA ASN A 182 21.80 -13.97 15.47
C ASN A 182 20.40 -13.37 15.23
N GLN A 183 19.69 -13.90 14.24
CA GLN A 183 18.39 -13.39 13.82
C GLN A 183 17.32 -13.48 14.91
N ASP A 184 17.32 -14.57 15.71
CA ASP A 184 16.31 -14.77 16.78
C ASP A 184 16.45 -13.70 17.85
N LYS A 185 17.70 -13.29 18.13
CA LYS A 185 17.99 -12.20 19.06
C LYS A 185 17.56 -10.83 18.50
N LEU A 186 17.71 -10.62 17.19
CA LEU A 186 17.18 -9.41 16.53
C LEU A 186 15.65 -9.38 16.59
N ILE A 187 14.99 -10.51 16.31
CA ILE A 187 13.52 -10.62 16.43
C ILE A 187 13.07 -10.30 17.87
N LEU A 188 13.75 -10.87 18.86
CA LEU A 188 13.45 -10.57 20.27
C LEU A 188 13.67 -9.10 20.63
N PHE A 189 14.71 -8.47 20.07
CA PHE A 189 14.98 -7.04 20.24
C PHE A 189 13.83 -6.20 19.68
N ILE A 190 13.41 -6.48 18.44
CA ILE A 190 12.32 -5.77 17.76
C ILE A 190 10.99 -5.96 18.51
N LYS A 191 10.72 -7.16 19.02
CA LYS A 191 9.57 -7.40 19.89
C LYS A 191 9.53 -6.44 21.07
N TYR A 192 10.59 -6.43 21.88
CA TYR A 192 10.63 -5.52 23.02
C TYR A 192 10.59 -4.06 22.63
N PHE A 193 11.13 -3.69 21.46
CA PHE A 193 10.98 -2.35 20.91
C PHE A 193 9.50 -2.04 20.65
N HIS A 194 8.77 -2.91 19.97
CA HIS A 194 7.34 -2.72 19.70
C HIS A 194 6.48 -2.66 20.97
N GLU A 195 6.80 -3.46 22.00
CA GLU A 195 6.09 -3.40 23.28
C GLU A 195 6.19 -2.03 23.98
N THR A 196 7.19 -1.22 23.63
CA THR A 196 7.30 0.14 24.18
C THR A 196 6.33 1.13 23.58
N LYS A 197 5.70 0.82 22.45
CA LYS A 197 4.73 1.70 21.77
C LYS A 197 3.60 2.12 22.70
N GLU A 198 3.07 1.19 23.49
CA GLU A 198 2.02 1.50 24.46
C GLU A 198 2.55 2.19 25.72
N LYS A 199 3.78 1.87 26.14
CA LYS A 199 4.36 2.37 27.40
C LYS A 199 4.99 3.75 27.27
N LEU A 200 5.62 4.02 26.11
CA LEU A 200 6.44 5.21 25.83
C LEU A 200 6.23 5.70 24.40
N PRO A 201 4.99 6.02 23.98
CA PRO A 201 4.67 6.30 22.57
C PRO A 201 5.51 7.42 21.97
N VAL A 202 5.81 8.47 22.69
CA VAL A 202 6.59 9.61 22.19
C VAL A 202 8.01 9.21 21.79
N LEU A 203 8.67 8.36 22.60
CA LEU A 203 10.03 7.88 22.29
C LEU A 203 10.00 6.81 21.20
N TYR A 204 9.00 5.94 21.22
CA TYR A 204 8.78 4.96 20.17
C TYR A 204 8.61 5.66 18.81
N ASP A 205 7.67 6.59 18.69
CA ASP A 205 7.37 7.32 17.46
C ASP A 205 8.58 8.12 16.94
N ASP A 206 9.36 8.72 17.86
CA ASP A 206 10.58 9.44 17.49
C ASP A 206 11.65 8.51 16.91
N ILE A 207 11.82 7.31 17.47
CA ILE A 207 12.75 6.30 16.96
C ILE A 207 12.23 5.71 15.64
N GLU A 208 10.97 5.26 15.60
CA GLU A 208 10.34 4.68 14.43
C GLU A 208 10.39 5.64 13.22
N SER A 209 10.10 6.91 13.43
CA SER A 209 10.12 7.91 12.35
C SER A 209 11.50 8.08 11.70
N LYS A 210 12.58 7.77 12.41
CA LYS A 210 13.96 7.93 11.93
C LYS A 210 14.53 6.64 11.37
N TRP A 211 14.30 5.52 12.05
CA TRP A 211 14.95 4.25 11.75
C TRP A 211 14.01 3.17 11.22
N GLY A 212 12.71 3.46 11.10
CA GLY A 212 11.69 2.53 10.62
C GLY A 212 11.13 1.63 11.72
N GLU A 213 9.99 1.02 11.43
CA GLU A 213 9.29 0.11 12.34
C GLU A 213 10.17 -1.05 12.80
N TYR A 214 11.03 -1.56 11.90
CA TYR A 214 11.96 -2.66 12.18
C TYR A 214 13.41 -2.19 12.35
N LEU A 215 13.64 -0.89 12.52
CA LEU A 215 14.95 -0.29 12.67
C LEU A 215 15.89 -0.58 11.49
N ASP A 216 15.34 -0.64 10.29
CA ASP A 216 15.97 -1.04 9.04
C ASP A 216 16.14 0.13 8.04
N ASN A 217 15.84 1.36 8.45
CA ASN A 217 16.00 2.54 7.60
C ASN A 217 17.46 3.02 7.54
N GLU A 218 18.24 2.38 6.69
CA GLU A 218 19.66 2.70 6.44
C GLU A 218 19.86 4.10 5.82
N SER A 219 18.83 4.70 5.25
CA SER A 219 18.93 6.05 4.66
C SER A 219 19.03 7.16 5.71
N HIS A 220 18.75 6.87 6.98
CA HIS A 220 18.93 7.85 8.05
C HIS A 220 20.41 8.06 8.37
N SER A 221 20.86 9.30 8.39
CA SER A 221 22.29 9.69 8.56
C SER A 221 22.97 9.17 9.83
N ARG A 222 22.18 8.73 10.83
CA ARG A 222 22.67 8.17 12.08
C ARG A 222 22.35 6.68 12.24
N TYR A 223 22.03 5.99 11.17
CA TYR A 223 21.68 4.57 11.23
C TYR A 223 22.73 3.71 11.97
N PRO A 224 24.05 3.83 11.70
CA PRO A 224 25.06 3.02 12.39
C PRO A 224 25.17 3.34 13.88
N TYR A 225 24.65 4.48 14.32
CA TYR A 225 24.76 4.95 15.70
C TYR A 225 23.44 4.87 16.49
N LEU A 226 22.43 4.16 15.99
CA LEU A 226 21.13 4.03 16.63
C LEU A 226 21.26 3.73 18.13
N LEU A 227 21.97 2.67 18.50
CA LEU A 227 22.10 2.22 19.89
C LEU A 227 23.13 3.03 20.71
N THR A 228 23.93 3.88 20.07
CA THR A 228 24.93 4.72 20.74
C THR A 228 24.43 6.14 20.99
N THR A 229 23.25 6.49 20.48
CA THR A 229 22.67 7.79 20.68
C THR A 229 22.34 8.01 22.16
N TYR A 230 23.03 8.94 22.79
CA TYR A 230 22.92 9.21 24.24
C TYR A 230 21.48 9.37 24.73
N VAL A 231 20.64 10.04 23.95
CA VAL A 231 19.23 10.29 24.28
C VAL A 231 18.44 8.99 24.46
N TYR A 232 18.75 7.94 23.69
CA TYR A 232 18.01 6.68 23.73
C TYR A 232 18.67 5.59 24.56
N LEU A 233 19.88 5.82 25.04
CA LEU A 233 20.66 4.80 25.73
C LEU A 233 19.94 4.26 26.98
N GLY A 234 19.39 5.15 27.81
CA GLY A 234 18.60 4.77 28.97
C GLY A 234 17.34 3.99 28.59
N TYR A 235 16.69 4.41 27.52
CA TYR A 235 15.50 3.74 26.98
C TYR A 235 15.82 2.31 26.53
N PHE A 236 16.83 2.12 25.67
CA PHE A 236 17.22 0.78 25.23
C PHE A 236 17.67 -0.11 26.39
N LYS A 237 18.45 0.43 27.32
CA LYS A 237 18.90 -0.31 28.50
C LYS A 237 17.73 -0.82 29.32
N GLN A 238 16.80 0.05 29.66
CA GLN A 238 15.71 -0.27 30.58
C GLN A 238 14.62 -1.12 29.92
N HIS A 239 14.26 -0.82 28.68
CA HIS A 239 13.07 -1.38 28.06
C HIS A 239 13.34 -2.49 27.05
N ILE A 240 14.60 -2.67 26.64
CA ILE A 240 14.96 -3.69 25.66
C ILE A 240 16.06 -4.61 26.19
N TYR A 241 17.24 -4.12 26.54
CA TYR A 241 18.35 -5.00 26.97
C TYR A 241 18.05 -5.72 28.27
N THR A 242 17.43 -5.05 29.25
CA THR A 242 17.08 -5.69 30.53
C THR A 242 16.05 -6.79 30.33
N PRO A 243 14.91 -6.59 29.64
CA PRO A 243 13.98 -7.68 29.33
C PRO A 243 14.60 -8.82 28.52
N MET A 244 15.46 -8.53 27.53
CA MET A 244 16.18 -9.56 26.78
C MET A 244 17.10 -10.40 27.68
N TYR A 245 17.81 -9.74 28.61
CA TYR A 245 18.68 -10.42 29.56
C TYR A 245 17.88 -11.31 30.54
N GLU A 246 16.75 -10.82 31.02
CA GLU A 246 15.83 -11.58 31.85
C GLU A 246 15.27 -12.81 31.10
N TYR A 247 14.92 -12.64 29.83
CA TYR A 247 14.51 -13.75 28.95
C TYR A 247 15.61 -14.80 28.83
N TYR A 248 16.86 -14.38 28.59
CA TYR A 248 18.02 -15.29 28.57
C TYR A 248 18.17 -16.05 29.89
N LEU A 249 18.08 -15.37 31.04
CA LEU A 249 18.20 -16.01 32.34
C LEU A 249 17.05 -17.00 32.61
N GLN A 250 15.86 -16.72 32.15
CA GLN A 250 14.68 -17.59 32.31
C GLN A 250 14.76 -18.86 31.44
N THR A 251 15.21 -18.71 30.22
CA THR A 251 15.28 -19.80 29.25
C THR A 251 16.55 -20.64 29.38
N GLY A 252 17.65 -20.02 29.81
CA GLY A 252 18.98 -20.65 29.80
C GLY A 252 19.51 -20.91 28.38
N ASP A 253 18.89 -20.35 27.37
CA ASP A 253 19.25 -20.57 25.96
C ASP A 253 20.39 -19.63 25.55
N GLU A 254 21.57 -20.22 25.32
CA GLU A 254 22.79 -19.48 24.91
C GLU A 254 22.60 -18.68 23.60
N HIS A 255 21.61 -19.01 22.79
CA HIS A 255 21.25 -18.20 21.61
C HIS A 255 20.89 -16.75 21.95
N TYR A 256 20.28 -16.55 23.13
CA TYR A 256 19.85 -15.24 23.60
C TYR A 256 20.83 -14.56 24.54
N LYS A 257 22.01 -15.15 24.75
CA LYS A 257 23.02 -14.60 25.65
C LYS A 257 23.47 -13.20 25.22
N LEU A 258 23.46 -12.27 26.17
CA LEU A 258 23.97 -10.94 26.04
C LEU A 258 24.67 -10.52 27.34
N PRO A 259 25.55 -9.49 27.32
CA PRO A 259 26.14 -8.92 28.51
C PRO A 259 25.08 -8.44 29.51
N ASN A 260 25.39 -8.54 30.82
CA ASN A 260 24.46 -8.07 31.85
C ASN A 260 24.30 -6.54 31.76
N PRO A 261 23.10 -6.02 31.44
CA PRO A 261 22.90 -4.59 31.29
C PRO A 261 23.14 -3.78 32.56
N ALA A 262 23.03 -4.39 33.73
CA ALA A 262 23.27 -3.72 35.01
C ALA A 262 24.75 -3.39 35.25
N THR A 263 25.66 -4.23 34.73
CA THR A 263 27.11 -4.09 34.91
C THR A 263 27.86 -3.58 33.70
N THR A 264 27.18 -3.49 32.55
CA THR A 264 27.78 -3.00 31.30
C THR A 264 27.86 -1.47 31.37
N GLU A 265 29.08 -0.93 31.29
CA GLU A 265 29.30 0.49 31.11
C GLU A 265 29.02 0.84 29.64
N TYR A 266 28.14 1.81 29.42
CA TYR A 266 27.81 2.32 28.09
C TYR A 266 28.55 3.63 27.89
N GLU A 267 29.75 3.55 27.35
CA GLU A 267 30.53 4.73 26.92
C GLU A 267 30.04 5.28 25.58
#